data_b109afc3134da0535ada43418f39cb8a
#
_entry.id   b109afc3134da0535ada43418f39cb8a
#
_cell.length_a   1.000
_cell.length_b   1.000
_cell.length_c   1.000
_cell.angle_alpha   90.00
_cell.angle_beta   90.00
_cell.angle_gamma   90.00
#
_symmetry.space_group_name_H-M   'P 1'
#
loop_
_entity.id
_entity.type
_entity.pdbx_description
1 polymer ?
#
loop_
_entity_poly.entity_id
_entity_poly.type
_entity_poly.pdbx_seq_one_letter_code
_entity_poly.pdbx_strand_id
1 'polypeptide(L)'
;MRPTSGAILVAAGTFLIVGAVATPLVVAPALVKVPLNQSSVTVSKAQNATVLDFGTLSEKTGINLTAHRAVRGDVAAGNDDRAVFNVGVRVINDAEPDREKQQVTVSTDRVAIDRRTAMAVACCAEDINGAPFKHEGLTYTFPFGTEKKTYQYFDNTARKAYPAKYVSTEKLQGLTVYKFEMTVETIQISEIKVPGSLLGSTEEVVNAGRYYANTRTLWVEPDSGVIVKGQEKQLQTLRDATGADKIKIIDADLAFTEDTQKQQAKAAKDARGQINLLTTVVPVVLGLLGLVLVLIGVYLVVRAARRKPDAAPVAADDQPTADLPSQRSPEPVEEPTAPAGGRHAAERSEP
;
A
#
# COMPACT_ATOMS: atom_id res chain seq x y z
N MET A 1 42.71 0.66 -28.67
CA MET A 1 41.34 0.34 -28.18
C MET A 1 40.41 0.62 -29.34
N ARG A 2 39.56 -0.35 -29.70
CA ARG A 2 38.63 -0.24 -30.83
C ARG A 2 37.53 0.79 -30.50
N PRO A 3 37.06 1.60 -31.48
CA PRO A 3 36.00 2.60 -31.26
C PRO A 3 34.69 1.99 -30.69
N THR A 4 34.51 0.70 -30.86
CA THR A 4 33.37 -0.08 -30.31
C THR A 4 33.29 -0.10 -28.76
N SER A 5 34.45 -0.05 -28.06
CA SER A 5 34.45 -0.08 -26.58
C SER A 5 33.87 1.22 -25.96
N GLY A 6 34.15 2.38 -26.56
CA GLY A 6 33.60 3.66 -26.12
C GLY A 6 32.09 3.74 -26.37
N ALA A 7 31.62 3.25 -27.53
CA ALA A 7 30.19 3.22 -27.85
C ALA A 7 29.38 2.30 -26.91
N ILE A 8 29.94 1.14 -26.51
CA ILE A 8 29.31 0.24 -25.55
C ILE A 8 29.15 0.92 -24.18
N LEU A 9 30.18 1.65 -23.71
CA LEU A 9 30.10 2.37 -22.44
C LEU A 9 29.07 3.50 -22.48
N VAL A 10 28.96 4.24 -23.58
CA VAL A 10 27.92 5.26 -23.76
C VAL A 10 26.54 4.62 -23.72
N ALA A 11 26.32 3.53 -24.44
CA ALA A 11 25.05 2.83 -24.47
C ALA A 11 24.66 2.29 -23.07
N ALA A 12 25.58 1.64 -22.37
CA ALA A 12 25.38 1.14 -21.02
C ALA A 12 25.09 2.28 -20.02
N GLY A 13 25.84 3.38 -20.10
CA GLY A 13 25.63 4.54 -19.25
C GLY A 13 24.28 5.20 -19.50
N THR A 14 23.87 5.35 -20.77
CA THR A 14 22.54 5.87 -21.12
C THR A 14 21.43 4.95 -20.60
N PHE A 15 21.58 3.64 -20.72
CA PHE A 15 20.61 2.68 -20.16
C PHE A 15 20.45 2.85 -18.66
N LEU A 16 21.54 3.02 -17.89
CA LEU A 16 21.47 3.26 -16.44
C LEU A 16 20.81 4.59 -16.12
N ILE A 17 21.05 5.67 -16.89
CA ILE A 17 20.39 6.97 -16.69
C ILE A 17 18.88 6.84 -16.95
N VAL A 18 18.47 6.15 -18.01
CA VAL A 18 17.05 5.87 -18.28
C VAL A 18 16.44 5.05 -17.13
N GLY A 19 17.15 4.03 -16.64
CA GLY A 19 16.75 3.25 -15.47
C GLY A 19 16.61 4.11 -14.20
N ALA A 20 17.52 5.06 -13.99
CA ALA A 20 17.46 6.00 -12.87
C ALA A 20 16.18 6.86 -12.89
N VAL A 21 15.75 7.31 -14.07
CA VAL A 21 14.49 8.06 -14.22
C VAL A 21 13.27 7.16 -14.16
N ALA A 22 13.34 5.98 -14.76
CA ALA A 22 12.22 5.03 -14.78
C ALA A 22 11.92 4.45 -13.38
N THR A 23 12.93 4.29 -12.52
CA THR A 23 12.73 3.68 -11.19
C THR A 23 11.72 4.44 -10.33
N PRO A 24 11.82 5.75 -10.08
CA PRO A 24 10.84 6.47 -9.26
C PRO A 24 9.50 6.69 -9.97
N LEU A 25 9.48 6.78 -11.31
CA LEU A 25 8.27 7.12 -12.06
C LEU A 25 7.40 5.90 -12.43
N VAL A 26 8.03 4.74 -12.63
CA VAL A 26 7.33 3.53 -13.12
C VAL A 26 7.49 2.37 -12.15
N VAL A 27 8.73 2.08 -11.70
CA VAL A 27 9.01 0.89 -10.89
C VAL A 27 8.51 1.07 -9.45
N ALA A 28 8.81 2.19 -8.82
CA ALA A 28 8.39 2.43 -7.44
C ALA A 28 6.86 2.44 -7.28
N PRO A 29 6.05 3.15 -8.10
CA PRO A 29 4.59 3.07 -8.01
C PRO A 29 4.03 1.67 -8.29
N ALA A 30 4.73 0.84 -9.06
CA ALA A 30 4.32 -0.54 -9.29
C ALA A 30 4.61 -1.47 -8.11
N LEU A 31 5.68 -1.22 -7.34
CA LEU A 31 6.15 -2.08 -6.25
C LEU A 31 5.71 -1.60 -4.86
N VAL A 32 5.54 -0.28 -4.65
CA VAL A 32 5.10 0.29 -3.36
C VAL A 32 3.59 0.05 -3.22
N LYS A 33 3.25 -1.05 -2.56
CA LYS A 33 1.88 -1.52 -2.35
C LYS A 33 1.72 -2.10 -0.95
N VAL A 34 0.53 -2.00 -0.38
CA VAL A 34 0.19 -2.68 0.88
C VAL A 34 0.45 -4.19 0.75
N PRO A 35 1.22 -4.81 1.65
CA PRO A 35 1.53 -6.24 1.58
C PRO A 35 0.26 -7.11 1.70
N LEU A 36 0.20 -8.20 0.93
CA LEU A 36 -0.91 -9.16 1.02
C LEU A 36 -0.86 -9.97 2.33
N ASN A 37 0.33 -10.24 2.83
CA ASN A 37 0.58 -11.03 4.04
C ASN A 37 0.71 -10.16 5.30
N GLN A 38 0.07 -8.98 5.31
CA GLN A 38 0.08 -8.09 6.47
C GLN A 38 -0.32 -8.86 7.74
N SER A 39 0.47 -8.74 8.79
CA SER A 39 0.17 -9.29 10.11
C SER A 39 0.59 -8.28 11.17
N SER A 40 -0.37 -7.76 11.91
CA SER A 40 -0.09 -6.83 13.02
C SER A 40 -1.04 -7.07 14.19
N VAL A 41 -0.53 -6.84 15.39
CA VAL A 41 -1.33 -6.82 16.61
C VAL A 41 -1.06 -5.49 17.31
N THR A 42 -2.13 -4.75 17.59
CA THR A 42 -2.06 -3.51 18.37
C THR A 42 -2.79 -3.70 19.70
N VAL A 43 -2.22 -3.13 20.75
CA VAL A 43 -2.79 -3.15 22.10
C VAL A 43 -3.05 -1.71 22.52
N SER A 44 -4.29 -1.43 22.92
CA SER A 44 -4.69 -0.15 23.51
C SER A 44 -5.13 -0.37 24.94
N LYS A 45 -4.95 0.62 25.79
CA LYS A 45 -5.42 0.61 27.18
C LYS A 45 -6.24 1.83 27.50
N ALA A 46 -7.26 1.64 28.33
CA ALA A 46 -8.00 2.71 28.98
C ALA A 46 -7.90 2.54 30.48
N GLN A 47 -7.74 3.65 31.18
CA GLN A 47 -7.84 3.72 32.65
C GLN A 47 -9.15 4.43 33.02
N ASN A 48 -9.69 4.08 34.19
CA ASN A 48 -10.92 4.71 34.73
C ASN A 48 -12.11 4.64 33.76
N ALA A 49 -12.24 3.58 32.95
CA ALA A 49 -13.37 3.37 32.09
C ALA A 49 -14.64 3.03 32.89
N THR A 50 -15.80 3.25 32.28
CA THR A 50 -17.08 2.77 32.75
C THR A 50 -17.60 1.73 31.77
N VAL A 51 -18.08 0.59 32.25
CA VAL A 51 -18.73 -0.46 31.46
C VAL A 51 -20.00 -0.97 32.12
N LEU A 52 -20.93 -1.39 31.29
CA LEU A 52 -22.11 -2.12 31.76
C LEU A 52 -21.70 -3.57 32.07
N ASP A 53 -21.94 -3.99 33.31
CA ASP A 53 -21.88 -5.40 33.69
C ASP A 53 -23.24 -6.03 33.42
N PHE A 54 -23.32 -6.88 32.40
CA PHE A 54 -24.54 -7.57 32.03
C PHE A 54 -25.00 -8.63 33.05
N GLY A 55 -24.12 -9.11 33.92
CA GLY A 55 -24.45 -10.06 34.97
C GLY A 55 -25.19 -9.39 36.13
N THR A 56 -24.81 -8.17 36.49
CA THR A 56 -25.43 -7.39 37.59
C THR A 56 -26.37 -6.29 37.10
N LEU A 57 -26.43 -6.07 35.75
CA LEU A 57 -27.21 -5.00 35.11
C LEU A 57 -26.89 -3.60 35.68
N SER A 58 -25.61 -3.35 35.97
CA SER A 58 -25.17 -2.10 36.58
C SER A 58 -23.88 -1.58 35.94
N GLU A 59 -23.69 -0.26 36.00
CA GLU A 59 -22.42 0.36 35.57
C GLU A 59 -21.32 0.04 36.59
N LYS A 60 -20.17 -0.42 36.07
CA LYS A 60 -18.92 -0.51 36.83
C LYS A 60 -18.00 0.60 36.35
N THR A 61 -17.58 1.47 37.28
CA THR A 61 -16.69 2.60 37.02
C THR A 61 -15.28 2.35 37.55
N GLY A 62 -14.29 3.12 37.07
CA GLY A 62 -12.90 3.00 37.51
C GLY A 62 -12.18 1.77 37.00
N ILE A 63 -12.66 1.17 35.92
CA ILE A 63 -12.13 -0.08 35.38
C ILE A 63 -10.98 0.20 34.40
N ASN A 64 -9.95 -0.65 34.43
CA ASN A 64 -8.92 -0.67 33.41
C ASN A 64 -9.32 -1.66 32.31
N LEU A 65 -9.24 -1.20 31.04
CA LEU A 65 -9.54 -2.00 29.88
C LEU A 65 -8.30 -2.18 29.03
N THR A 66 -8.14 -3.39 28.48
CA THR A 66 -7.17 -3.68 27.43
C THR A 66 -7.90 -4.14 26.17
N ALA A 67 -7.64 -3.44 25.06
CA ALA A 67 -8.15 -3.78 23.72
C ALA A 67 -7.02 -4.38 22.88
N HIS A 68 -7.25 -5.58 22.35
CA HIS A 68 -6.39 -6.23 21.39
C HIS A 68 -7.03 -6.17 20.01
N ARG A 69 -6.32 -5.63 19.01
CA ARG A 69 -6.72 -5.68 17.61
C ARG A 69 -5.69 -6.46 16.82
N ALA A 70 -6.12 -7.53 16.17
CA ALA A 70 -5.29 -8.32 15.26
C ALA A 70 -5.76 -8.09 13.82
N VAL A 71 -4.86 -7.70 12.94
CA VAL A 71 -5.08 -7.57 11.49
C VAL A 71 -4.28 -8.65 10.79
N ARG A 72 -4.92 -9.45 9.94
CA ARG A 72 -4.27 -10.50 9.15
C ARG A 72 -4.71 -10.44 7.70
N GLY A 73 -3.74 -10.41 6.81
CA GLY A 73 -3.96 -10.49 5.36
C GLY A 73 -4.41 -11.88 4.93
N ASP A 74 -5.44 -11.93 4.11
CA ASP A 74 -5.88 -13.12 3.39
C ASP A 74 -5.21 -13.10 2.00
N VAL A 75 -4.04 -13.74 1.89
CA VAL A 75 -3.24 -13.74 0.66
C VAL A 75 -3.98 -14.39 -0.50
N ALA A 76 -4.80 -15.42 -0.21
CA ALA A 76 -5.53 -16.16 -1.25
C ALA A 76 -6.68 -15.33 -1.86
N ALA A 77 -7.30 -14.46 -1.07
CA ALA A 77 -8.37 -13.56 -1.54
C ALA A 77 -7.83 -12.26 -2.15
N GLY A 78 -6.56 -11.91 -1.88
CA GLY A 78 -5.88 -10.74 -2.45
C GLY A 78 -5.35 -10.99 -3.86
N ASN A 79 -4.92 -9.89 -4.51
CA ASN A 79 -4.23 -9.95 -5.80
C ASN A 79 -3.27 -8.76 -5.96
N ASP A 80 -2.85 -8.45 -7.18
CA ASP A 80 -1.91 -7.35 -7.43
C ASP A 80 -2.46 -5.96 -7.08
N ASP A 81 -3.76 -5.77 -7.15
CA ASP A 81 -4.41 -4.46 -6.94
C ASP A 81 -5.09 -4.33 -5.58
N ARG A 82 -5.51 -5.42 -4.96
CA ARG A 82 -6.26 -5.40 -3.69
C ARG A 82 -5.67 -6.33 -2.64
N ALA A 83 -5.69 -5.89 -1.38
CA ALA A 83 -5.44 -6.72 -0.21
C ALA A 83 -6.74 -6.94 0.56
N VAL A 84 -6.89 -8.14 1.14
CA VAL A 84 -8.04 -8.50 1.97
C VAL A 84 -7.56 -8.73 3.38
N PHE A 85 -8.21 -8.09 4.35
CA PHE A 85 -7.87 -8.21 5.77
C PHE A 85 -9.00 -8.86 6.55
N ASN A 86 -8.63 -9.81 7.40
CA ASN A 86 -9.46 -10.30 8.49
C ASN A 86 -8.98 -9.62 9.78
N VAL A 87 -9.88 -8.96 10.46
CA VAL A 87 -9.59 -8.19 11.67
C VAL A 87 -10.43 -8.72 12.83
N GLY A 88 -9.78 -8.94 13.95
CA GLY A 88 -10.45 -9.25 15.22
C GLY A 88 -10.10 -8.20 16.26
N VAL A 89 -11.10 -7.73 16.98
CA VAL A 89 -10.94 -6.84 18.13
C VAL A 89 -11.57 -7.48 19.36
N ARG A 90 -10.83 -7.50 20.46
CA ARG A 90 -11.33 -7.94 21.77
C ARG A 90 -10.95 -6.92 22.83
N VAL A 91 -11.96 -6.44 23.55
CA VAL A 91 -11.78 -5.56 24.70
C VAL A 91 -12.08 -6.37 25.97
N ILE A 92 -11.17 -6.33 26.93
CA ILE A 92 -11.27 -7.06 28.19
C ILE A 92 -11.18 -6.11 29.38
N ASN A 93 -11.84 -6.50 30.47
CA ASN A 93 -11.69 -5.89 31.79
C ASN A 93 -10.49 -6.54 32.51
N ASP A 94 -9.44 -5.77 32.77
CA ASP A 94 -8.20 -6.28 33.32
C ASP A 94 -8.36 -6.78 34.79
N ALA A 95 -9.36 -6.28 35.52
CA ALA A 95 -9.62 -6.64 36.91
C ALA A 95 -10.46 -7.92 37.07
N GLU A 96 -11.08 -8.43 36.01
CA GLU A 96 -11.93 -9.62 36.07
C GLU A 96 -11.09 -10.90 35.96
N PRO A 97 -11.02 -11.74 37.00
CA PRO A 97 -10.21 -12.96 37.00
C PRO A 97 -10.81 -14.07 36.14
N ASP A 98 -12.15 -14.08 35.96
CA ASP A 98 -12.83 -15.06 35.13
C ASP A 98 -12.71 -14.67 33.65
N ARG A 99 -12.04 -15.50 32.87
CA ARG A 99 -11.76 -15.23 31.45
C ARG A 99 -13.05 -15.13 30.60
N GLU A 100 -14.10 -15.81 30.96
CA GLU A 100 -15.41 -15.75 30.24
C GLU A 100 -16.11 -14.42 30.50
N LYS A 101 -16.07 -13.95 31.75
CA LYS A 101 -16.64 -12.65 32.16
C LYS A 101 -15.76 -11.46 31.87
N GLN A 102 -14.46 -11.69 31.66
CA GLN A 102 -13.47 -10.65 31.33
C GLN A 102 -13.80 -9.92 30.03
N GLN A 103 -14.49 -10.58 29.11
CA GLN A 103 -14.77 -10.05 27.78
C GLN A 103 -15.87 -8.99 27.80
N VAL A 104 -15.50 -7.74 27.51
CA VAL A 104 -16.44 -6.59 27.40
C VAL A 104 -17.00 -6.50 25.99
N THR A 105 -16.16 -6.61 24.97
CA THR A 105 -16.56 -6.52 23.56
C THR A 105 -15.70 -7.43 22.69
N VAL A 106 -16.34 -8.07 21.71
CA VAL A 106 -15.65 -8.74 20.60
C VAL A 106 -16.28 -8.28 19.31
N SER A 107 -15.46 -8.02 18.31
CA SER A 107 -15.90 -7.76 16.95
C SER A 107 -14.94 -8.35 15.94
N THR A 108 -15.49 -8.74 14.79
CA THR A 108 -14.75 -9.18 13.63
C THR A 108 -15.08 -8.29 12.44
N ASP A 109 -14.14 -8.20 11.54
CA ASP A 109 -14.27 -7.39 10.33
C ASP A 109 -13.51 -8.06 9.20
N ARG A 110 -14.10 -8.10 8.01
CA ARG A 110 -13.46 -8.53 6.79
C ARG A 110 -13.61 -7.45 5.73
N VAL A 111 -12.49 -6.91 5.28
CA VAL A 111 -12.47 -5.78 4.34
C VAL A 111 -11.44 -5.99 3.25
N ALA A 112 -11.78 -5.57 2.04
CA ALA A 112 -10.83 -5.46 0.92
C ALA A 112 -10.45 -3.99 0.71
N ILE A 113 -9.17 -3.73 0.46
CA ILE A 113 -8.66 -2.40 0.16
C ILE A 113 -7.82 -2.40 -1.12
N ASP A 114 -7.84 -1.30 -1.84
CA ASP A 114 -6.87 -1.03 -2.89
C ASP A 114 -5.47 -0.87 -2.29
N ARG A 115 -4.50 -1.59 -2.83
CA ARG A 115 -3.15 -1.69 -2.27
C ARG A 115 -2.30 -0.42 -2.42
N ARG A 116 -2.71 0.54 -3.23
CA ARG A 116 -2.00 1.83 -3.44
C ARG A 116 -2.66 2.96 -2.67
N THR A 117 -3.98 3.05 -2.76
CA THR A 117 -4.75 4.14 -2.17
C THR A 117 -5.25 3.86 -0.77
N ALA A 118 -5.16 2.61 -0.30
CA ALA A 118 -5.72 2.12 0.96
C ALA A 118 -7.25 2.30 1.09
N MET A 119 -7.94 2.69 0.02
CA MET A 119 -9.40 2.84 0.00
C MET A 119 -10.08 1.48 -0.03
N ALA A 120 -11.17 1.36 0.70
CA ALA A 120 -12.01 0.17 0.64
C ALA A 120 -12.53 -0.07 -0.78
N VAL A 121 -12.54 -1.34 -1.20
CA VAL A 121 -13.05 -1.79 -2.51
C VAL A 121 -14.04 -2.94 -2.29
N ALA A 122 -15.19 -2.86 -2.92
CA ALA A 122 -16.25 -3.87 -2.79
C ALA A 122 -15.81 -5.21 -3.37
N CYS A 123 -15.51 -6.19 -2.50
CA CYS A 123 -14.99 -7.49 -2.92
C CYS A 123 -15.01 -8.51 -1.77
N CYS A 124 -14.87 -9.77 -2.15
CA CYS A 124 -14.26 -10.80 -1.32
C CYS A 124 -15.06 -11.16 -0.05
N ALA A 125 -16.38 -11.10 -0.11
CA ALA A 125 -17.29 -11.39 1.00
C ALA A 125 -16.99 -10.54 2.24
N GLU A 126 -16.93 -9.21 2.05
CA GLU A 126 -16.81 -8.26 3.16
C GLU A 126 -17.92 -8.45 4.19
N ASP A 127 -17.56 -8.36 5.45
CA ASP A 127 -18.51 -8.50 6.54
C ASP A 127 -18.07 -7.71 7.78
N ILE A 128 -19.05 -7.39 8.64
CA ILE A 128 -18.83 -6.95 10.02
C ILE A 128 -19.59 -7.90 10.93
N ASN A 129 -18.88 -8.59 11.84
CA ASN A 129 -19.43 -9.59 12.76
C ASN A 129 -20.18 -10.72 12.03
N GLY A 130 -19.68 -11.17 10.88
CA GLY A 130 -20.27 -12.22 10.04
C GLY A 130 -21.49 -11.77 9.23
N ALA A 131 -21.95 -10.54 9.37
CA ALA A 131 -23.01 -9.97 8.54
C ALA A 131 -22.42 -9.27 7.30
N PRO A 132 -22.85 -9.60 6.07
CA PRO A 132 -22.36 -8.95 4.87
C PRO A 132 -22.46 -7.43 4.97
N PHE A 133 -21.36 -6.75 4.67
CA PHE A 133 -21.29 -5.30 4.76
C PHE A 133 -20.35 -4.74 3.69
N LYS A 134 -20.66 -3.57 3.14
CA LYS A 134 -19.85 -2.88 2.15
C LYS A 134 -19.12 -1.70 2.81
N HIS A 135 -17.79 -1.80 2.89
CA HIS A 135 -16.96 -0.74 3.46
C HIS A 135 -16.77 0.43 2.50
N GLU A 136 -16.42 1.58 3.08
CA GLU A 136 -16.11 2.81 2.37
C GLU A 136 -14.94 3.55 3.03
N GLY A 137 -14.25 4.41 2.30
CA GLY A 137 -13.15 5.21 2.83
C GLY A 137 -11.90 4.40 3.17
N LEU A 138 -11.03 4.98 3.99
CA LEU A 138 -9.83 4.33 4.53
C LEU A 138 -10.20 3.45 5.71
N THR A 139 -9.48 2.34 5.88
CA THR A 139 -9.62 1.48 7.04
C THR A 139 -8.28 0.84 7.39
N TYR A 140 -7.92 0.84 8.68
CA TYR A 140 -6.68 0.26 9.27
C TYR A 140 -5.34 0.84 8.82
N THR A 141 -5.24 1.56 7.71
CA THR A 141 -4.03 2.20 7.21
C THR A 141 -4.37 3.44 6.39
N PHE A 142 -3.39 4.31 6.18
CA PHE A 142 -3.46 5.43 5.25
C PHE A 142 -2.70 5.10 3.95
N PRO A 143 -2.90 5.87 2.86
CA PRO A 143 -2.14 5.68 1.63
C PRO A 143 -0.66 6.03 1.83
N PHE A 144 0.20 5.43 1.02
CA PHE A 144 1.58 5.87 0.89
C PHE A 144 1.61 7.33 0.43
N GLY A 145 2.55 8.12 0.97
CA GLY A 145 2.59 9.55 0.68
C GLY A 145 1.37 10.30 1.23
N THR A 146 0.93 9.95 2.45
CA THR A 146 -0.18 10.64 3.13
C THR A 146 0.03 12.15 3.17
N GLU A 147 -0.94 12.91 2.69
CA GLU A 147 -0.91 14.36 2.61
C GLU A 147 -1.64 15.02 3.80
N LYS A 148 -1.40 16.32 4.00
CA LYS A 148 -2.07 17.14 5.01
C LYS A 148 -3.45 17.60 4.55
N LYS A 149 -4.35 16.64 4.30
CA LYS A 149 -5.73 16.87 3.84
C LYS A 149 -6.73 16.04 4.64
N THR A 150 -8.00 16.25 4.43
CA THR A 150 -9.06 15.43 5.03
C THR A 150 -9.18 14.11 4.26
N TYR A 151 -9.24 13.01 5.00
CA TYR A 151 -9.53 11.68 4.47
C TYR A 151 -10.86 11.16 5.03
N GLN A 152 -11.60 10.38 4.25
CA GLN A 152 -12.75 9.63 4.76
C GLN A 152 -12.22 8.37 5.43
N TYR A 153 -12.40 8.24 6.74
CA TYR A 153 -11.93 7.10 7.53
C TYR A 153 -13.11 6.35 8.14
N PHE A 154 -13.13 5.04 7.95
CA PHE A 154 -14.26 4.19 8.36
C PHE A 154 -14.29 3.95 9.86
N ASP A 155 -15.47 4.07 10.44
CA ASP A 155 -15.76 3.67 11.81
C ASP A 155 -16.64 2.42 11.82
N ASN A 156 -16.09 1.31 12.33
CA ASN A 156 -16.74 0.00 12.32
C ASN A 156 -18.02 -0.04 13.20
N THR A 157 -18.08 0.75 14.26
CA THR A 157 -19.25 0.81 15.16
C THR A 157 -20.38 1.62 14.56
N ALA A 158 -20.05 2.78 13.99
CA ALA A 158 -21.00 3.62 13.26
C ALA A 158 -21.35 3.08 11.87
N ARG A 159 -20.56 2.13 11.34
CA ARG A 159 -20.69 1.52 10.01
C ARG A 159 -20.71 2.56 8.87
N LYS A 160 -19.87 3.59 8.99
CA LYS A 160 -19.81 4.71 8.05
C LYS A 160 -18.42 5.35 8.07
N ALA A 161 -18.02 5.96 6.96
CA ALA A 161 -16.82 6.77 6.91
C ALA A 161 -17.11 8.21 7.37
N TYR A 162 -16.20 8.77 8.14
CA TYR A 162 -16.24 10.13 8.65
C TYR A 162 -14.97 10.89 8.27
N PRO A 163 -15.01 12.24 8.18
CA PRO A 163 -13.86 13.03 7.84
C PRO A 163 -12.80 13.02 8.95
N ALA A 164 -11.68 12.38 8.70
CA ALA A 164 -10.46 12.48 9.50
C ALA A 164 -9.67 13.71 9.00
N LYS A 165 -9.73 14.80 9.76
CA LYS A 165 -9.13 16.10 9.40
C LYS A 165 -7.68 16.14 9.90
N TYR A 166 -6.76 16.64 9.05
CA TYR A 166 -5.41 16.96 9.49
C TYR A 166 -5.43 18.07 10.55
N VAL A 167 -4.71 17.87 11.65
CA VAL A 167 -4.63 18.80 12.79
C VAL A 167 -3.23 19.41 12.90
N SER A 168 -2.19 18.56 12.96
CA SER A 168 -0.81 19.01 13.21
C SER A 168 0.22 18.03 12.68
N THR A 169 1.48 18.49 12.63
CA THR A 169 2.66 17.63 12.44
C THR A 169 3.39 17.53 13.77
N GLU A 170 3.69 16.31 14.20
CA GLU A 170 4.31 16.04 15.50
C GLU A 170 5.53 15.12 15.35
N LYS A 171 6.33 15.03 16.43
CA LYS A 171 7.41 14.04 16.54
C LYS A 171 6.97 12.93 17.50
N LEU A 172 7.01 11.68 17.03
CA LEU A 172 6.63 10.51 17.82
C LEU A 172 7.57 9.34 17.52
N GLN A 173 8.15 8.72 18.54
CA GLN A 173 9.08 7.58 18.40
C GLN A 173 10.23 7.82 17.40
N GLY A 174 10.70 9.09 17.29
CA GLY A 174 11.75 9.50 16.36
C GLY A 174 11.30 9.67 14.90
N LEU A 175 9.99 9.62 14.63
CA LEU A 175 9.38 9.86 13.33
C LEU A 175 8.68 11.21 13.28
N THR A 176 8.57 11.80 12.10
CA THR A 176 7.61 12.87 11.83
C THR A 176 6.28 12.20 11.50
N VAL A 177 5.23 12.56 12.23
CA VAL A 177 3.88 12.01 12.02
C VAL A 177 2.87 13.11 11.79
N TYR A 178 1.83 12.83 11.01
CA TYR A 178 0.68 13.70 10.83
C TYR A 178 -0.43 13.23 11.76
N LYS A 179 -0.94 14.18 12.55
CA LYS A 179 -2.08 13.95 13.44
C LYS A 179 -3.36 14.24 12.69
N PHE A 180 -4.26 13.25 12.69
CA PHE A 180 -5.62 13.37 12.17
C PHE A 180 -6.62 13.19 13.30
N GLU A 181 -7.74 13.89 13.23
CA GLU A 181 -8.84 13.77 14.16
C GLU A 181 -10.15 13.55 13.39
N MET A 182 -10.92 12.56 13.84
CA MET A 182 -12.22 12.19 13.32
C MET A 182 -13.22 12.18 14.48
N THR A 183 -14.35 12.84 14.30
CA THR A 183 -15.44 12.84 15.26
C THR A 183 -16.68 12.15 14.68
N VAL A 184 -17.22 11.23 15.42
CA VAL A 184 -18.57 10.68 15.24
C VAL A 184 -19.45 11.31 16.29
N GLU A 185 -20.32 12.25 15.87
CA GLU A 185 -21.32 12.81 16.74
C GLU A 185 -22.28 11.72 17.24
N THR A 186 -22.99 12.00 18.34
CA THR A 186 -23.91 11.00 18.92
C THR A 186 -24.97 10.56 17.92
N ILE A 187 -24.93 9.28 17.54
CA ILE A 187 -25.87 8.63 16.62
C ILE A 187 -26.48 7.39 17.25
N GLN A 188 -27.71 7.07 16.88
CA GLN A 188 -28.31 5.77 17.20
C GLN A 188 -27.75 4.71 16.23
N ILE A 189 -27.15 3.65 16.78
CA ILE A 189 -26.54 2.57 15.99
C ILE A 189 -27.41 1.31 15.93
N SER A 190 -28.28 1.12 16.90
CA SER A 190 -29.25 0.02 16.94
C SER A 190 -30.35 0.29 17.96
N GLU A 191 -31.38 -0.57 17.96
CA GLU A 191 -32.38 -0.70 19.00
C GLU A 191 -32.30 -2.11 19.55
N ILE A 192 -32.31 -2.25 20.85
CA ILE A 192 -32.21 -3.55 21.54
C ILE A 192 -33.30 -3.67 22.64
N LYS A 193 -33.75 -4.89 22.89
CA LYS A 193 -34.61 -5.18 24.02
C LYS A 193 -33.79 -5.41 25.27
N VAL A 194 -34.12 -4.72 26.32
CA VAL A 194 -33.44 -4.83 27.63
C VAL A 194 -34.44 -5.00 28.76
N PRO A 195 -34.03 -5.53 29.92
CA PRO A 195 -34.87 -5.50 31.13
C PRO A 195 -35.27 -4.06 31.47
N GLY A 196 -36.56 -3.84 31.76
CA GLY A 196 -37.07 -2.49 32.04
C GLY A 196 -36.36 -1.84 33.23
N SER A 197 -36.00 -2.64 34.24
CA SER A 197 -35.24 -2.18 35.40
C SER A 197 -33.93 -1.45 35.05
N LEU A 198 -33.28 -1.81 33.94
CA LEU A 198 -32.06 -1.16 33.46
C LEU A 198 -32.31 0.29 33.08
N LEU A 199 -33.51 0.63 32.61
CA LEU A 199 -33.91 1.98 32.22
C LEU A 199 -34.81 2.68 33.23
N GLY A 200 -35.04 2.05 34.41
CA GLY A 200 -35.94 2.55 35.44
C GLY A 200 -37.41 2.41 35.08
N SER A 201 -37.76 1.47 34.20
CA SER A 201 -39.14 1.12 33.85
C SER A 201 -39.66 0.00 34.74
N THR A 202 -40.98 -0.01 34.97
CA THR A 202 -41.70 -1.09 35.67
C THR A 202 -42.09 -2.25 34.74
N GLU A 203 -41.95 -2.07 33.42
CA GLU A 203 -42.16 -3.13 32.44
C GLU A 203 -41.04 -4.17 32.54
N GLU A 204 -41.36 -5.44 32.28
CA GLU A 204 -40.36 -6.52 32.32
C GLU A 204 -39.28 -6.33 31.25
N VAL A 205 -39.67 -5.96 30.03
CA VAL A 205 -38.78 -5.75 28.88
C VAL A 205 -39.21 -4.49 28.12
N VAL A 206 -38.25 -3.64 27.81
CA VAL A 206 -38.45 -2.40 27.06
C VAL A 206 -37.48 -2.30 25.87
N ASN A 207 -37.86 -1.53 24.86
CA ASN A 207 -36.94 -1.17 23.78
C ASN A 207 -36.04 -0.03 24.24
N ALA A 208 -34.75 -0.17 23.95
CA ALA A 208 -33.72 0.83 24.24
C ALA A 208 -32.96 1.19 22.95
N GLY A 209 -32.86 2.48 22.68
CA GLY A 209 -31.95 2.96 21.64
C GLY A 209 -30.50 2.86 22.12
N ARG A 210 -29.65 2.17 21.36
CA ARG A 210 -28.18 2.18 21.59
C ARG A 210 -27.56 3.30 20.83
N TYR A 211 -26.93 4.22 21.53
CA TYR A 211 -26.29 5.40 20.97
C TYR A 211 -24.77 5.29 21.06
N TYR A 212 -24.07 5.89 20.10
CA TYR A 212 -22.62 5.88 20.00
C TYR A 212 -22.10 7.26 19.62
N ALA A 213 -21.02 7.66 20.27
CA ALA A 213 -20.18 8.78 19.92
C ALA A 213 -18.69 8.39 20.03
N ASN A 214 -17.83 8.96 19.20
CA ASN A 214 -16.40 8.69 19.25
C ASN A 214 -15.59 9.88 18.75
N THR A 215 -14.48 10.16 19.43
CA THR A 215 -13.40 11.00 18.87
C THR A 215 -12.19 10.11 18.70
N ARG A 216 -11.79 9.89 17.44
CA ARG A 216 -10.62 9.08 17.07
C ARG A 216 -9.50 9.99 16.63
N THR A 217 -8.33 9.84 17.26
CA THR A 217 -7.10 10.54 16.91
C THR A 217 -6.07 9.55 16.40
N LEU A 218 -5.49 9.82 15.23
CA LEU A 218 -4.55 8.95 14.54
C LEU A 218 -3.27 9.73 14.22
N TRP A 219 -2.12 9.18 14.60
CA TRP A 219 -0.79 9.71 14.25
C TRP A 219 -0.16 8.82 13.20
N VAL A 220 -0.04 9.34 12.00
CA VAL A 220 0.32 8.58 10.78
C VAL A 220 1.71 9.00 10.31
N GLU A 221 2.58 8.03 10.03
CA GLU A 221 3.83 8.30 9.33
C GLU A 221 3.54 8.49 7.84
N PRO A 222 3.84 9.67 7.27
CA PRO A 222 3.29 10.04 5.96
C PRO A 222 3.81 9.23 4.78
N ASP A 223 5.08 8.81 4.79
CA ASP A 223 5.67 8.11 3.65
C ASP A 223 5.09 6.70 3.50
N SER A 224 4.84 6.01 4.63
CA SER A 224 4.36 4.63 4.66
C SER A 224 2.85 4.46 4.86
N GLY A 225 2.15 5.50 5.37
CA GLY A 225 0.74 5.42 5.75
C GLY A 225 0.47 4.64 7.05
N VAL A 226 1.51 4.21 7.77
CA VAL A 226 1.38 3.43 9.01
C VAL A 226 0.89 4.31 10.15
N ILE A 227 -0.14 3.84 10.87
CA ILE A 227 -0.66 4.47 12.08
C ILE A 227 0.27 4.10 13.24
N VAL A 228 1.11 5.06 13.67
CA VAL A 228 2.08 4.87 14.76
C VAL A 228 1.42 4.91 16.13
N LYS A 229 0.40 5.77 16.30
CA LYS A 229 -0.43 5.85 17.51
C LYS A 229 -1.88 6.07 17.13
N GLY A 230 -2.77 5.39 17.83
CA GLY A 230 -4.22 5.58 17.78
C GLY A 230 -4.76 5.85 19.18
N GLN A 231 -5.78 6.71 19.27
CA GLN A 231 -6.55 6.97 20.48
C GLN A 231 -8.03 7.09 20.11
N GLU A 232 -8.90 6.51 20.92
CA GLU A 232 -10.35 6.51 20.72
C GLU A 232 -11.04 6.85 22.04
N LYS A 233 -11.74 7.99 22.08
CA LYS A 233 -12.63 8.37 23.19
C LYS A 233 -14.03 7.99 22.79
N GLN A 234 -14.46 6.78 23.16
CA GLN A 234 -15.77 6.29 22.78
C GLN A 234 -16.75 6.29 23.95
N LEU A 235 -17.98 6.66 23.62
CA LEU A 235 -19.13 6.62 24.52
C LEU A 235 -20.26 5.83 23.85
N GLN A 236 -20.78 4.83 24.53
CA GLN A 236 -22.01 4.15 24.12
C GLN A 236 -23.00 4.16 25.28
N THR A 237 -24.23 4.57 25.00
CA THR A 237 -25.29 4.67 26.00
C THR A 237 -26.57 3.95 25.54
N LEU A 238 -27.36 3.52 26.49
CA LEU A 238 -28.76 3.15 26.25
C LEU A 238 -29.66 4.34 26.61
N ARG A 239 -30.57 4.64 25.70
CA ARG A 239 -31.62 5.66 25.90
C ARG A 239 -32.99 5.01 25.93
N ASP A 240 -33.87 5.58 26.75
CA ASP A 240 -35.27 5.24 26.75
C ASP A 240 -36.03 5.91 25.59
N ALA A 241 -37.35 5.69 25.54
CA ALA A 241 -38.21 6.30 24.53
C ALA A 241 -38.28 7.84 24.60
N THR A 242 -37.86 8.45 25.71
CA THR A 242 -37.77 9.92 25.84
C THR A 242 -36.50 10.50 25.26
N GLY A 243 -35.55 9.64 24.87
CA GLY A 243 -34.22 10.02 24.35
C GLY A 243 -33.22 10.37 25.46
N ALA A 244 -33.55 10.14 26.73
CA ALA A 244 -32.65 10.38 27.86
C ALA A 244 -31.62 9.25 28.00
N ASP A 245 -30.35 9.60 28.21
CA ASP A 245 -29.28 8.65 28.56
C ASP A 245 -29.59 8.03 29.92
N LYS A 246 -29.69 6.72 29.98
CA LYS A 246 -30.02 5.97 31.20
C LYS A 246 -28.82 5.21 31.75
N ILE A 247 -28.05 4.59 30.89
CA ILE A 247 -26.93 3.78 31.32
C ILE A 247 -25.85 3.78 30.26
N LYS A 248 -24.59 3.80 30.71
CA LYS A 248 -23.43 3.68 29.84
C LYS A 248 -23.10 2.23 29.58
N ILE A 249 -23.05 1.83 28.32
CA ILE A 249 -22.54 0.52 27.92
C ILE A 249 -21.04 0.49 28.02
N ILE A 250 -20.38 1.56 27.49
CA ILE A 250 -18.95 1.79 27.59
C ILE A 250 -18.67 3.29 27.49
N ASP A 251 -17.78 3.77 28.36
CA ASP A 251 -17.19 5.11 28.34
C ASP A 251 -15.70 4.92 28.59
N ALA A 252 -14.88 5.07 27.53
CA ALA A 252 -13.48 4.70 27.59
C ALA A 252 -12.61 5.55 26.67
N ASP A 253 -11.42 5.93 27.15
CA ASP A 253 -10.34 6.57 26.38
C ASP A 253 -9.23 5.51 26.13
N LEU A 254 -9.34 4.80 25.01
CA LEU A 254 -8.45 3.72 24.61
C LEU A 254 -7.29 4.27 23.78
N ALA A 255 -6.07 4.24 24.29
CA ALA A 255 -4.87 4.68 23.58
C ALA A 255 -3.87 3.53 23.37
N PHE A 256 -3.16 3.53 22.23
CA PHE A 256 -2.07 2.56 21.99
C PHE A 256 -1.05 2.59 23.12
N THR A 257 -0.68 1.41 23.61
CA THR A 257 0.40 1.26 24.58
C THR A 257 1.73 1.75 23.98
N GLU A 258 2.67 2.10 24.84
CA GLU A 258 4.00 2.53 24.39
C GLU A 258 4.71 1.44 23.56
N ASP A 259 4.56 0.18 23.92
CA ASP A 259 5.13 -0.95 23.18
C ASP A 259 4.50 -1.08 21.80
N THR A 260 3.17 -0.91 21.68
CA THR A 260 2.48 -0.85 20.39
C THR A 260 3.02 0.31 19.54
N GLN A 261 3.19 1.51 20.11
CA GLN A 261 3.72 2.65 19.39
C GLN A 261 5.15 2.39 18.89
N LYS A 262 6.03 1.76 19.71
CA LYS A 262 7.39 1.36 19.31
C LYS A 262 7.37 0.34 18.14
N GLN A 263 6.49 -0.67 18.23
CA GLN A 263 6.34 -1.68 17.17
C GLN A 263 5.85 -1.05 15.86
N GLN A 264 4.82 -0.21 15.93
CA GLN A 264 4.29 0.49 14.75
C GLN A 264 5.31 1.48 14.17
N ALA A 265 6.06 2.19 15.01
CA ALA A 265 7.14 3.07 14.56
C ALA A 265 8.27 2.29 13.87
N LYS A 266 8.60 1.08 14.36
CA LYS A 266 9.56 0.21 13.67
C LYS A 266 9.03 -0.20 12.31
N ALA A 267 7.78 -0.66 12.21
CA ALA A 267 7.15 -1.03 10.94
C ALA A 267 7.13 0.15 9.95
N ALA A 268 6.82 1.36 10.43
CA ALA A 268 6.87 2.58 9.63
C ALA A 268 8.28 2.89 9.11
N LYS A 269 9.31 2.77 9.96
CA LYS A 269 10.72 2.97 9.57
C LYS A 269 11.16 1.96 8.51
N ASP A 270 10.82 0.69 8.70
CA ASP A 270 11.16 -0.39 7.77
C ASP A 270 10.49 -0.15 6.40
N ALA A 271 9.19 0.18 6.37
CA ALA A 271 8.46 0.50 5.14
C ALA A 271 9.03 1.75 4.43
N ARG A 272 9.25 2.83 5.19
CA ARG A 272 9.88 4.05 4.68
C ARG A 272 11.27 3.79 4.10
N GLY A 273 12.08 2.95 4.74
CA GLY A 273 13.40 2.56 4.25
C GLY A 273 13.32 1.88 2.88
N GLN A 274 12.37 0.95 2.69
CA GLN A 274 12.13 0.30 1.40
C GLN A 274 11.65 1.28 0.32
N ILE A 275 10.74 2.18 0.67
CA ILE A 275 10.28 3.23 -0.25
C ILE A 275 11.45 4.13 -0.67
N ASN A 276 12.24 4.63 0.28
CA ASN A 276 13.40 5.50 0.03
C ASN A 276 14.47 4.80 -0.82
N LEU A 277 14.67 3.49 -0.63
CA LEU A 277 15.58 2.71 -1.45
C LEU A 277 15.18 2.78 -2.93
N LEU A 278 13.89 2.58 -3.24
CA LEU A 278 13.37 2.57 -4.61
C LEU A 278 13.22 3.97 -5.21
N THR A 279 12.86 4.97 -4.41
CA THR A 279 12.55 6.31 -4.92
C THR A 279 13.75 7.26 -4.94
N THR A 280 14.80 6.98 -4.15
CA THR A 280 15.94 7.89 -3.98
C THR A 280 17.28 7.18 -4.18
N VAL A 281 17.58 6.14 -3.39
CA VAL A 281 18.93 5.56 -3.36
C VAL A 281 19.26 4.90 -4.69
N VAL A 282 18.40 3.99 -5.18
CA VAL A 282 18.64 3.29 -6.45
C VAL A 282 18.73 4.26 -7.64
N PRO A 283 17.81 5.23 -7.84
CA PRO A 283 17.92 6.23 -8.90
C PRO A 283 19.22 7.03 -8.87
N VAL A 284 19.62 7.51 -7.69
CA VAL A 284 20.86 8.30 -7.53
C VAL A 284 22.10 7.46 -7.89
N VAL A 285 22.18 6.23 -7.41
CA VAL A 285 23.30 5.33 -7.71
C VAL A 285 23.36 5.01 -9.22
N LEU A 286 22.23 4.64 -9.82
CA LEU A 286 22.16 4.36 -11.26
C LEU A 286 22.52 5.60 -12.09
N GLY A 287 22.02 6.78 -11.71
CA GLY A 287 22.30 8.04 -12.40
C GLY A 287 23.78 8.41 -12.36
N LEU A 288 24.42 8.32 -11.19
CA LEU A 288 25.84 8.60 -11.03
C LEU A 288 26.72 7.61 -11.80
N LEU A 289 26.45 6.31 -11.70
CA LEU A 289 27.17 5.29 -12.46
C LEU A 289 26.99 5.47 -13.96
N GLY A 290 25.76 5.73 -14.40
CA GLY A 290 25.45 5.99 -15.80
C GLY A 290 26.20 7.21 -16.35
N LEU A 291 26.22 8.31 -15.61
CA LEU A 291 26.94 9.52 -15.97
C LEU A 291 28.44 9.26 -16.12
N VAL A 292 29.05 8.57 -15.17
CA VAL A 292 30.48 8.21 -15.23
C VAL A 292 30.80 7.37 -16.48
N LEU A 293 29.97 6.36 -16.78
CA LEU A 293 30.15 5.50 -17.94
C LEU A 293 30.02 6.29 -19.25
N VAL A 294 29.04 7.21 -19.35
CA VAL A 294 28.86 8.08 -20.51
C VAL A 294 30.11 8.96 -20.71
N LEU A 295 30.58 9.62 -19.64
CA LEU A 295 31.76 10.50 -19.71
C LEU A 295 33.01 9.74 -20.16
N ILE A 296 33.28 8.55 -19.60
CA ILE A 296 34.40 7.70 -19.99
C ILE A 296 34.23 7.25 -21.45
N GLY A 297 33.04 6.81 -21.82
CA GLY A 297 32.72 6.34 -23.17
C GLY A 297 32.91 7.43 -24.22
N VAL A 298 32.41 8.64 -23.99
CA VAL A 298 32.59 9.82 -24.86
C VAL A 298 34.09 10.18 -24.98
N TYR A 299 34.79 10.22 -23.84
CA TYR A 299 36.23 10.47 -23.84
C TYR A 299 36.98 9.48 -24.72
N LEU A 300 36.68 8.17 -24.62
CA LEU A 300 37.33 7.14 -25.42
C LEU A 300 36.99 7.25 -26.92
N VAL A 301 35.75 7.58 -27.27
CA VAL A 301 35.32 7.80 -28.67
C VAL A 301 36.05 9.01 -29.26
N VAL A 302 36.05 10.14 -28.55
CA VAL A 302 36.75 11.37 -29.01
C VAL A 302 38.23 11.14 -29.14
N ARG A 303 38.87 10.45 -28.19
CA ARG A 303 40.29 10.11 -28.25
C ARG A 303 40.61 9.19 -29.44
N ALA A 304 39.76 8.21 -29.75
CA ALA A 304 39.90 7.32 -30.89
C ALA A 304 39.72 8.06 -32.21
N ALA A 305 38.78 9.00 -32.31
CA ALA A 305 38.56 9.82 -33.51
C ALA A 305 39.70 10.80 -33.78
N ARG A 306 40.41 11.27 -32.74
CA ARG A 306 41.59 12.17 -32.89
C ARG A 306 42.88 11.45 -33.30
N ARG A 307 42.94 10.11 -33.22
CA ARG A 307 44.07 9.34 -33.77
C ARG A 307 43.85 9.24 -35.27
N LYS A 308 44.58 10.05 -36.05
CA LYS A 308 44.63 9.91 -37.51
C LYS A 308 45.02 8.46 -37.84
N PRO A 309 44.40 7.82 -38.86
CA PRO A 309 44.94 6.57 -39.39
C PRO A 309 46.36 6.86 -39.89
N ASP A 310 47.36 6.11 -39.41
CA ASP A 310 48.66 6.08 -40.04
C ASP A 310 48.43 5.75 -41.53
N ALA A 311 48.84 6.65 -42.40
CA ALA A 311 48.79 6.44 -43.84
C ALA A 311 49.51 5.12 -44.13
N ALA A 312 48.84 4.17 -44.73
CA ALA A 312 49.49 2.98 -45.26
C ALA A 312 50.60 3.40 -46.18
N PRO A 313 51.81 2.80 -46.10
CA PRO A 313 52.87 3.09 -47.05
C PRO A 313 52.34 2.74 -48.43
N VAL A 314 52.40 3.77 -49.33
CA VAL A 314 52.18 3.63 -50.75
C VAL A 314 53.31 2.71 -51.27
N ALA A 315 52.92 1.48 -51.65
CA ALA A 315 53.84 0.62 -52.39
C ALA A 315 54.21 1.31 -53.69
N ALA A 316 55.48 1.60 -53.84
CA ALA A 316 56.05 2.10 -55.09
C ALA A 316 55.83 1.08 -56.21
N ASP A 317 55.18 1.53 -57.26
CA ASP A 317 54.92 0.78 -58.49
C ASP A 317 56.24 0.72 -59.28
N ASP A 318 56.88 -0.44 -59.27
CA ASP A 318 57.96 -0.79 -60.19
C ASP A 318 57.35 -1.35 -61.48
N GLN A 319 57.24 -0.53 -62.48
CA GLN A 319 57.07 -0.98 -63.89
C GLN A 319 58.30 -1.62 -64.43
N PRO A 320 58.15 -2.70 -65.18
CA PRO A 320 58.91 -2.84 -66.42
C PRO A 320 57.99 -2.96 -67.65
N THR A 321 58.34 -2.10 -68.59
CA THR A 321 57.90 -2.07 -70.00
C THR A 321 58.22 -3.33 -70.75
N ALA A 322 57.37 -3.70 -71.71
CA ALA A 322 57.51 -4.28 -73.01
C ALA A 322 56.54 -5.41 -73.33
N ASP A 323 55.86 -5.36 -74.29
CA ASP A 323 55.74 -5.56 -75.70
C ASP A 323 54.37 -6.09 -76.13
N LEU A 324 53.74 -5.41 -77.05
CA LEU A 324 52.67 -5.89 -77.91
C LEU A 324 53.18 -6.89 -78.93
N PRO A 325 52.39 -7.88 -79.48
CA PRO A 325 51.44 -7.51 -80.51
C PRO A 325 50.12 -8.38 -80.64
N SER A 326 49.11 -7.69 -81.14
CA SER A 326 48.25 -8.00 -82.30
C SER A 326 47.23 -9.16 -82.30
N GLN A 327 46.01 -8.73 -82.46
CA GLN A 327 44.92 -9.25 -83.27
C GLN A 327 44.29 -10.63 -83.09
N ARG A 328 43.00 -10.64 -82.81
CA ARG A 328 41.89 -11.03 -83.71
C ARG A 328 40.60 -11.15 -82.97
N SER A 329 39.59 -10.39 -83.34
CA SER A 329 38.17 -10.75 -83.32
C SER A 329 37.87 -11.68 -84.50
N PRO A 330 36.78 -12.42 -84.67
CA PRO A 330 35.39 -12.04 -84.36
C PRO A 330 34.47 -13.23 -83.90
N GLU A 331 33.37 -12.83 -83.30
CA GLU A 331 31.95 -13.19 -83.49
C GLU A 331 31.46 -14.64 -83.79
N PRO A 332 30.16 -14.89 -83.78
CA PRO A 332 29.09 -14.82 -82.66
C PRO A 332 28.24 -16.10 -82.60
N VAL A 333 27.01 -16.02 -82.05
CA VAL A 333 25.83 -16.92 -82.22
C VAL A 333 25.74 -18.07 -81.22
N GLU A 334 24.68 -18.32 -80.48
CA GLU A 334 23.21 -18.21 -80.59
C GLU A 334 22.58 -18.58 -79.23
N GLU A 335 21.48 -17.91 -78.93
CA GLU A 335 20.40 -18.41 -78.07
C GLU A 335 19.67 -19.57 -78.79
N PRO A 336 18.94 -20.52 -78.19
CA PRO A 336 17.63 -20.23 -77.71
C PRO A 336 17.00 -21.14 -76.63
N THR A 337 15.92 -20.59 -76.08
CA THR A 337 14.62 -21.15 -75.69
C THR A 337 14.44 -22.00 -74.43
N ALA A 338 13.54 -21.45 -73.65
CA ALA A 338 12.65 -22.14 -72.70
C ALA A 338 11.74 -23.16 -73.37
N PRO A 339 11.05 -24.10 -72.67
CA PRO A 339 9.76 -23.71 -72.10
C PRO A 339 9.36 -24.46 -70.75
N ALA A 340 8.61 -23.73 -69.96
CA ALA A 340 7.22 -23.93 -69.56
C ALA A 340 6.73 -25.27 -68.90
N GLY A 341 6.01 -25.09 -67.87
CA GLY A 341 4.83 -25.94 -67.47
C GLY A 341 4.94 -26.62 -66.13
N GLY A 342 4.06 -26.27 -65.26
CA GLY A 342 2.80 -26.82 -64.88
C GLY A 342 2.60 -26.80 -63.38
N ARG A 343 1.78 -26.03 -62.88
CA ARG A 343 0.49 -26.18 -62.15
C ARG A 343 0.30 -27.47 -61.35
N HIS A 344 -0.13 -27.27 -60.10
CA HIS A 344 -1.38 -27.67 -59.40
C HIS A 344 -1.12 -27.48 -57.91
N ALA A 345 -1.83 -26.62 -57.22
CA ALA A 345 -3.24 -26.49 -56.88
C ALA A 345 -3.69 -27.49 -55.77
N ALA A 346 -4.29 -26.88 -54.81
CA ALA A 346 -5.36 -27.33 -53.90
C ALA A 346 -4.97 -28.21 -52.74
N GLU A 347 -5.53 -28.21 -51.60
CA GLU A 347 -6.74 -27.58 -51.00
C GLU A 347 -6.80 -28.07 -49.53
N ARG A 348 -7.36 -27.21 -48.68
CA ARG A 348 -8.24 -27.50 -47.50
C ARG A 348 -7.74 -28.45 -46.41
N SER A 349 -8.10 -28.33 -45.21
CA SER A 349 -9.22 -27.69 -44.47
C SER A 349 -8.95 -27.78 -42.99
N GLU A 350 -9.48 -26.79 -42.30
CA GLU A 350 -9.88 -26.82 -40.88
C GLU A 350 -10.72 -28.09 -40.51
N PRO A 351 -10.92 -28.39 -39.22
CA PRO A 351 -11.61 -27.45 -38.34
C PRO A 351 -10.81 -27.02 -37.08
#